data_81982159b02ff355eb46f73656dbd86d
#
_entry.id   81982159b02ff355eb46f73656dbd86d
#
_cell.length_a   1.000
_cell.length_b   1.000
_cell.length_c   1.000
_cell.angle_alpha   90.00
_cell.angle_beta   90.00
_cell.angle_gamma   90.00
#
_symmetry.space_group_name_H-M   'P 1'
#
loop_
_entity.id
_entity.type
_entity.pdbx_description
1 polymer ?
#
loop_
_entity_poly.entity_id
_entity_poly.type
_entity_poly.pdbx_seq_one_letter_code
_entity_poly.pdbx_strand_id
1 'polypeptide(L)'
;ANVLQAKGAYGPVLSPGRELVVTALPLYHVFALTVNCLLFIEMGGRNLLITNPRDIPGFVKELQKYQFTAITGVNTLFNALVNNEDFHELDFSNLRLAVGGGMAVQRAVAEKWLKTTGCYLLEGYGLTECSPLVAAYPHDLVEYNGSIGLPVPSTEVRMVDEEGNVLPNTGTGELQVRGPQVMQGYWQRPEATKDTINEDGWLSTGDIVKFDDEGFLHIVDRK
;
A
#
# COMPACT_ATOMS: atom_id res chain seq x y z
N ALA A 1 1.29 13.61 -8.72
CA ALA A 1 2.45 13.31 -7.86
C ALA A 1 2.44 11.82 -7.48
N ASN A 2 1.42 11.31 -6.83
CA ASN A 2 1.44 9.98 -6.19
C ASN A 2 1.62 8.80 -7.15
N VAL A 3 1.13 8.87 -8.38
CA VAL A 3 1.42 7.85 -9.43
C VAL A 3 2.92 7.75 -9.70
N LEU A 4 3.64 8.88 -9.76
CA LEU A 4 5.09 8.89 -9.95
C LEU A 4 5.84 8.35 -8.72
N GLN A 5 5.35 8.64 -7.52
CA GLN A 5 5.88 8.08 -6.26
C GLN A 5 5.69 6.56 -6.20
N ALA A 6 4.50 6.07 -6.53
CA ALA A 6 4.22 4.64 -6.63
C ALA A 6 5.06 3.96 -7.74
N LYS A 7 5.27 4.64 -8.87
CA LYS A 7 6.19 4.19 -9.92
C LYS A 7 7.64 4.13 -9.44
N GLY A 8 8.07 5.07 -8.61
CA GLY A 8 9.38 5.05 -7.95
C GLY A 8 9.54 3.84 -7.02
N ALA A 9 8.50 3.54 -6.22
CA ALA A 9 8.53 2.45 -5.25
C ALA A 9 8.44 1.05 -5.90
N TYR A 10 7.56 0.86 -6.88
CA TYR A 10 7.25 -0.46 -7.44
C TYR A 10 7.73 -0.65 -8.88
N GLY A 11 8.01 0.43 -9.61
CA GLY A 11 8.44 0.39 -11.01
C GLY A 11 9.68 -0.45 -11.29
N PRO A 12 10.69 -0.51 -10.41
CA PRO A 12 11.88 -1.33 -10.66
C PRO A 12 11.62 -2.81 -10.91
N VAL A 13 10.53 -3.38 -10.36
CA VAL A 13 10.15 -4.79 -10.58
C VAL A 13 9.13 -4.97 -11.70
N LEU A 14 8.66 -3.89 -12.32
CA LEU A 14 7.62 -3.90 -13.34
C LEU A 14 8.22 -3.61 -14.72
N SER A 15 7.63 -4.21 -15.76
CA SER A 15 8.04 -4.07 -17.17
C SER A 15 6.98 -3.29 -17.95
N PRO A 16 7.24 -2.04 -18.36
CA PRO A 16 6.28 -1.24 -19.11
C PRO A 16 5.69 -1.97 -20.32
N GLY A 17 4.39 -1.85 -20.52
CA GLY A 17 3.64 -2.48 -21.61
C GLY A 17 3.35 -3.98 -21.45
N ARG A 18 3.84 -4.63 -20.40
CA ARG A 18 3.72 -6.09 -20.22
C ARG A 18 2.93 -6.52 -18.99
N GLU A 19 2.58 -5.59 -18.13
CA GLU A 19 1.97 -5.90 -16.85
C GLU A 19 0.48 -6.25 -16.96
N LEU A 20 0.06 -7.19 -16.11
CA LEU A 20 -1.34 -7.53 -15.84
C LEU A 20 -1.54 -7.52 -14.33
N VAL A 21 -2.19 -6.50 -13.81
CA VAL A 21 -2.51 -6.39 -12.38
C VAL A 21 -3.89 -6.95 -12.09
N VAL A 22 -3.98 -7.81 -11.10
CA VAL A 22 -5.25 -8.29 -10.53
C VAL A 22 -5.82 -7.21 -9.62
N THR A 23 -7.01 -6.74 -9.99
CA THR A 23 -7.70 -5.64 -9.31
C THR A 23 -8.99 -6.16 -8.68
N ALA A 24 -8.88 -6.56 -7.42
CA ALA A 24 -9.99 -7.05 -6.61
C ALA A 24 -10.55 -5.99 -5.66
N LEU A 25 -9.83 -4.88 -5.49
CA LEU A 25 -10.27 -3.74 -4.71
C LEU A 25 -11.18 -2.82 -5.55
N PRO A 26 -12.19 -2.18 -4.93
CA PRO A 26 -13.06 -1.25 -5.64
C PRO A 26 -12.27 -0.06 -6.21
N LEU A 27 -12.46 0.24 -7.49
CA LEU A 27 -11.74 1.35 -8.16
C LEU A 27 -12.12 2.75 -7.63
N TYR A 28 -13.23 2.89 -6.90
CA TYR A 28 -13.54 4.14 -6.20
C TYR A 28 -12.73 4.33 -4.91
N HIS A 29 -12.10 3.28 -4.40
CA HIS A 29 -11.15 3.40 -3.29
C HIS A 29 -9.82 3.91 -3.82
N VAL A 30 -9.27 4.94 -3.17
CA VAL A 30 -8.07 5.65 -3.64
C VAL A 30 -6.85 4.72 -3.84
N PHE A 31 -6.71 3.66 -3.04
CA PHE A 31 -5.66 2.65 -3.24
C PHE A 31 -5.77 2.01 -4.63
N ALA A 32 -6.91 1.43 -4.97
CA ALA A 32 -7.09 0.78 -6.27
C ALA A 32 -7.09 1.79 -7.42
N LEU A 33 -7.67 2.99 -7.23
CA LEU A 33 -7.64 4.04 -8.23
C LEU A 33 -6.21 4.44 -8.60
N THR A 34 -5.35 4.69 -7.61
CA THR A 34 -3.99 5.17 -7.86
C THR A 34 -3.05 4.02 -8.24
N VAL A 35 -2.98 2.97 -7.42
CA VAL A 35 -1.97 1.90 -7.58
C VAL A 35 -2.35 0.91 -8.67
N ASN A 36 -3.63 0.51 -8.79
CA ASN A 36 -4.02 -0.42 -9.85
C ASN A 36 -4.36 0.30 -11.16
N CYS A 37 -5.25 1.30 -11.11
CA CYS A 37 -5.75 1.92 -12.33
C CYS A 37 -4.70 2.87 -12.91
N LEU A 38 -4.40 3.96 -12.21
CA LEU A 38 -3.58 5.04 -12.78
C LEU A 38 -2.12 4.64 -13.00
N LEU A 39 -1.47 3.94 -12.05
CA LEU A 39 -0.09 3.48 -12.22
C LEU A 39 0.04 2.50 -13.39
N PHE A 40 -0.83 1.49 -13.47
CA PHE A 40 -0.72 0.49 -14.54
C PHE A 40 -1.12 1.05 -15.91
N ILE A 41 -2.04 2.03 -15.98
CA ILE A 41 -2.31 2.77 -17.23
C ILE A 41 -1.09 3.58 -17.64
N GLU A 42 -0.46 4.32 -16.71
CA GLU A 42 0.78 5.07 -16.96
C GLU A 42 1.91 4.17 -17.49
N MET A 43 1.98 2.95 -17.01
CA MET A 43 2.97 1.96 -17.44
C MET A 43 2.56 1.18 -18.69
N GLY A 44 1.39 1.44 -19.29
CA GLY A 44 0.86 0.69 -20.43
C GLY A 44 0.44 -0.74 -20.09
N GLY A 45 0.15 -1.01 -18.82
CA GLY A 45 -0.32 -2.29 -18.32
C GLY A 45 -1.82 -2.47 -18.46
N ARG A 46 -2.30 -3.65 -18.08
CA ARG A 46 -3.72 -4.05 -18.10
C ARG A 46 -4.22 -4.32 -16.69
N ASN A 47 -5.51 -4.11 -16.46
CA ASN A 47 -6.19 -4.47 -15.22
C ASN A 47 -7.11 -5.66 -15.45
N LEU A 48 -6.95 -6.72 -14.66
CA LEU A 48 -7.91 -7.82 -14.54
C LEU A 48 -8.88 -7.48 -13.40
N LEU A 49 -10.08 -7.06 -13.74
CA LEU A 49 -11.09 -6.64 -12.76
C LEU A 49 -11.82 -7.85 -12.19
N ILE A 50 -11.72 -8.04 -10.88
CA ILE A 50 -12.46 -9.07 -10.15
C ILE A 50 -13.70 -8.43 -9.52
N THR A 51 -14.86 -8.69 -10.09
CA THR A 51 -16.11 -8.05 -9.70
C THR A 51 -16.70 -8.57 -8.39
N ASN A 52 -16.38 -9.82 -8.02
CA ASN A 52 -16.80 -10.43 -6.76
C ASN A 52 -15.63 -11.08 -6.01
N PRO A 53 -14.80 -10.30 -5.30
CA PRO A 53 -13.62 -10.83 -4.59
C PRO A 53 -13.97 -11.68 -3.36
N ARG A 54 -15.24 -11.77 -2.96
CA ARG A 54 -15.70 -12.63 -1.85
C ARG A 54 -15.95 -14.06 -2.28
N ASP A 55 -16.23 -14.28 -3.56
CA ASP A 55 -16.32 -15.61 -4.15
C ASP A 55 -14.91 -16.12 -4.49
N ILE A 56 -14.21 -16.64 -3.48
CA ILE A 56 -12.82 -17.10 -3.63
C ILE A 56 -12.69 -18.21 -4.70
N PRO A 57 -13.55 -19.24 -4.75
CA PRO A 57 -13.47 -20.24 -5.82
C PRO A 57 -13.63 -19.63 -7.22
N GLY A 58 -14.60 -18.75 -7.41
CA GLY A 58 -14.80 -18.03 -8.67
C GLY A 58 -13.63 -17.12 -9.02
N PHE A 59 -13.04 -16.47 -8.03
CA PHE A 59 -11.85 -15.64 -8.19
C PHE A 59 -10.65 -16.48 -8.67
N VAL A 60 -10.35 -17.57 -7.98
CA VAL A 60 -9.24 -18.47 -8.36
C VAL A 60 -9.44 -19.04 -9.77
N LYS A 61 -10.67 -19.47 -10.11
CA LYS A 61 -11.02 -19.93 -11.45
C LYS A 61 -10.80 -18.84 -12.54
N GLU A 62 -11.02 -17.57 -12.20
CA GLU A 62 -10.71 -16.47 -13.10
C GLU A 62 -9.19 -16.30 -13.27
N LEU A 63 -8.42 -16.36 -12.17
CA LEU A 63 -6.95 -16.26 -12.21
C LEU A 63 -6.30 -17.35 -13.07
N GLN A 64 -6.85 -18.57 -13.10
CA GLN A 64 -6.35 -19.68 -13.92
C GLN A 64 -6.26 -19.36 -15.42
N LYS A 65 -7.03 -18.37 -15.90
CA LYS A 65 -7.07 -17.99 -17.32
C LYS A 65 -5.95 -17.05 -17.73
N TYR A 66 -5.20 -16.50 -16.77
CA TYR A 66 -4.27 -15.42 -17.03
C TYR A 66 -2.93 -15.63 -16.32
N GLN A 67 -1.87 -15.21 -16.98
CA GLN A 67 -0.55 -15.07 -16.38
C GLN A 67 -0.42 -13.63 -15.83
N PHE A 68 -0.90 -13.41 -14.62
CA PHE A 68 -0.84 -12.09 -13.99
C PHE A 68 0.55 -11.82 -13.40
N THR A 69 0.91 -10.55 -13.38
CA THR A 69 2.25 -10.10 -12.98
C THR A 69 2.25 -9.32 -11.67
N ALA A 70 1.08 -8.81 -11.31
CA ALA A 70 0.91 -8.07 -10.07
C ALA A 70 -0.48 -8.33 -9.46
N ILE A 71 -0.56 -8.20 -8.14
CA ILE A 71 -1.81 -8.28 -7.39
C ILE A 71 -1.79 -7.32 -6.22
N THR A 72 -2.91 -6.64 -5.97
CA THR A 72 -3.08 -5.83 -4.77
C THR A 72 -4.28 -6.30 -3.97
N GLY A 73 -4.24 -6.09 -2.68
CA GLY A 73 -5.34 -6.51 -1.82
C GLY A 73 -5.18 -6.05 -0.37
N VAL A 74 -6.12 -6.49 0.44
CA VAL A 74 -6.07 -6.37 1.90
C VAL A 74 -5.66 -7.71 2.51
N ASN A 75 -5.17 -7.70 3.75
CA ASN A 75 -4.73 -8.92 4.46
C ASN A 75 -5.75 -10.08 4.40
N THR A 76 -7.04 -9.78 4.57
CA THR A 76 -8.10 -10.80 4.54
C THR A 76 -8.25 -11.47 3.18
N LEU A 77 -8.03 -10.74 2.08
CA LEU A 77 -8.06 -11.32 0.73
C LEU A 77 -6.87 -12.27 0.54
N PHE A 78 -5.66 -11.83 0.86
CA PHE A 78 -4.47 -12.69 0.76
C PHE A 78 -4.60 -13.95 1.61
N ASN A 79 -5.10 -13.79 2.85
CA ASN A 79 -5.37 -14.94 3.71
C ASN A 79 -6.40 -15.90 3.10
N ALA A 80 -7.46 -15.41 2.49
CA ALA A 80 -8.46 -16.26 1.84
C ALA A 80 -7.88 -17.00 0.64
N LEU A 81 -7.08 -16.34 -0.19
CA LEU A 81 -6.43 -16.96 -1.35
C LEU A 81 -5.46 -18.07 -0.95
N VAL A 82 -4.54 -17.80 -0.01
CA VAL A 82 -3.56 -18.83 0.41
C VAL A 82 -4.16 -19.98 1.22
N ASN A 83 -5.42 -19.92 1.61
CA ASN A 83 -6.15 -21.02 2.23
C ASN A 83 -7.05 -21.78 1.26
N ASN A 84 -7.09 -21.39 -0.02
CA ASN A 84 -7.82 -22.11 -1.07
C ASN A 84 -6.89 -23.11 -1.77
N GLU A 85 -7.28 -24.37 -1.88
CA GLU A 85 -6.44 -25.43 -2.46
C GLU A 85 -6.15 -25.19 -3.94
N ASP A 86 -7.14 -24.79 -4.73
CA ASP A 86 -6.96 -24.52 -6.16
C ASP A 86 -6.03 -23.34 -6.43
N PHE A 87 -5.87 -22.41 -5.45
CA PHE A 87 -4.92 -21.29 -5.57
C PHE A 87 -3.47 -21.78 -5.61
N HIS A 88 -3.17 -22.87 -4.91
CA HIS A 88 -1.81 -23.44 -4.89
C HIS A 88 -1.40 -24.11 -6.23
N GLU A 89 -2.38 -24.39 -7.10
CA GLU A 89 -2.14 -24.99 -8.41
C GLU A 89 -1.90 -23.94 -9.52
N LEU A 90 -1.98 -22.64 -9.18
CA LEU A 90 -1.74 -21.57 -10.15
C LEU A 90 -0.25 -21.45 -10.51
N ASP A 91 0.01 -20.99 -11.73
CA ASP A 91 1.37 -20.63 -12.17
C ASP A 91 1.70 -19.18 -11.76
N PHE A 92 2.61 -19.04 -10.80
CA PHE A 92 3.09 -17.75 -10.29
C PHE A 92 4.41 -17.29 -10.92
N SER A 93 4.91 -17.98 -11.96
CA SER A 93 6.22 -17.67 -12.57
C SER A 93 6.37 -16.25 -13.10
N ASN A 94 5.26 -15.59 -13.40
CA ASN A 94 5.22 -14.20 -13.86
C ASN A 94 4.86 -13.18 -12.74
N LEU A 95 4.49 -13.65 -11.54
CA LEU A 95 4.14 -12.75 -10.44
C LEU A 95 5.39 -12.08 -9.88
N ARG A 96 5.45 -10.77 -9.97
CA ARG A 96 6.60 -9.93 -9.56
C ARG A 96 6.28 -8.94 -8.47
N LEU A 97 5.00 -8.59 -8.32
CA LEU A 97 4.56 -7.60 -7.35
C LEU A 97 3.29 -8.07 -6.66
N ALA A 98 3.33 -8.18 -5.34
CA ALA A 98 2.15 -8.32 -4.49
C ALA A 98 2.17 -7.23 -3.42
N VAL A 99 1.09 -6.42 -3.34
CA VAL A 99 1.01 -5.29 -2.41
C VAL A 99 -0.21 -5.40 -1.53
N GLY A 100 0.03 -5.50 -0.23
CA GLY A 100 -0.99 -5.37 0.82
C GLY A 100 -1.12 -3.93 1.30
N GLY A 101 -2.33 -3.48 1.55
CA GLY A 101 -2.56 -2.14 2.08
C GLY A 101 -3.96 -1.98 2.66
N GLY A 102 -4.24 -0.80 3.23
CA GLY A 102 -5.51 -0.49 3.88
C GLY A 102 -5.69 -1.09 5.27
N MET A 103 -4.89 -2.08 5.64
CA MET A 103 -4.72 -2.66 6.97
C MET A 103 -3.40 -3.43 7.03
N ALA A 104 -2.87 -3.61 8.23
CA ALA A 104 -1.61 -4.33 8.44
C ALA A 104 -1.66 -5.75 7.87
N VAL A 105 -0.61 -6.14 7.18
CA VAL A 105 -0.39 -7.51 6.72
C VAL A 105 0.13 -8.35 7.90
N GLN A 106 -0.52 -9.46 8.16
CA GLN A 106 -0.09 -10.37 9.23
C GLN A 106 1.10 -11.21 8.78
N ARG A 107 2.11 -11.37 9.64
CA ARG A 107 3.30 -12.19 9.38
C ARG A 107 2.96 -13.58 8.82
N ALA A 108 2.04 -14.29 9.47
CA ALA A 108 1.64 -15.63 9.05
C ALA A 108 1.04 -15.66 7.63
N VAL A 109 0.34 -14.59 7.22
CA VAL A 109 -0.21 -14.46 5.88
C VAL A 109 0.90 -14.17 4.88
N ALA A 110 1.83 -13.26 5.21
CA ALA A 110 2.97 -12.93 4.35
C ALA A 110 3.89 -14.15 4.12
N GLU A 111 4.20 -14.90 5.18
CA GLU A 111 5.03 -16.12 5.08
C GLU A 111 4.34 -17.21 4.25
N LYS A 112 3.04 -17.43 4.46
CA LYS A 112 2.27 -18.41 3.68
C LYS A 112 2.15 -17.98 2.22
N TRP A 113 1.95 -16.69 1.96
CA TRP A 113 1.92 -16.11 0.62
C TRP A 113 3.25 -16.36 -0.11
N LEU A 114 4.37 -16.00 0.52
CA LEU A 114 5.70 -16.21 -0.05
C LEU A 114 5.96 -17.70 -0.35
N LYS A 115 5.61 -18.59 0.57
CA LYS A 115 5.76 -20.04 0.38
C LYS A 115 4.94 -20.56 -0.80
N THR A 116 3.75 -20.01 -1.02
CA THR A 116 2.84 -20.45 -2.08
C THR A 116 3.25 -19.87 -3.44
N THR A 117 3.62 -18.60 -3.50
CA THR A 117 3.78 -17.88 -4.77
C THR A 117 5.23 -17.63 -5.17
N GLY A 118 6.17 -17.70 -4.24
CA GLY A 118 7.56 -17.29 -4.45
C GLY A 118 7.75 -15.76 -4.53
N CYS A 119 6.69 -14.96 -4.39
CA CYS A 119 6.72 -13.51 -4.44
C CYS A 119 6.47 -12.92 -3.04
N TYR A 120 7.27 -11.92 -2.64
CA TYR A 120 7.05 -11.23 -1.37
C TYR A 120 5.75 -10.43 -1.37
N LEU A 121 5.02 -10.46 -0.25
CA LEU A 121 3.87 -9.60 -0.03
C LEU A 121 4.37 -8.31 0.64
N LEU A 122 4.52 -7.26 -0.16
CA LEU A 122 4.97 -5.95 0.28
C LEU A 122 3.82 -5.19 0.94
N GLU A 123 4.12 -4.36 1.93
CA GLU A 123 3.12 -3.51 2.56
C GLU A 123 3.24 -2.08 2.04
N GLY A 124 2.09 -1.44 1.81
CA GLY A 124 1.98 -0.02 1.48
C GLY A 124 1.05 0.67 2.47
N TYR A 125 1.49 1.79 3.03
CA TYR A 125 0.72 2.63 3.91
C TYR A 125 0.29 3.91 3.20
N GLY A 126 -0.94 4.29 3.46
CA GLY A 126 -1.48 5.53 2.93
C GLY A 126 -2.89 5.83 3.41
N LEU A 127 -3.36 7.01 3.08
CA LEU A 127 -4.68 7.53 3.42
C LEU A 127 -5.23 8.35 2.25
N THR A 128 -6.53 8.51 2.20
CA THR A 128 -7.22 9.23 1.10
C THR A 128 -6.67 10.64 0.93
N GLU A 129 -6.37 11.30 2.03
CA GLU A 129 -5.81 12.65 2.13
C GLU A 129 -4.40 12.77 1.53
N CYS A 130 -3.73 11.64 1.25
CA CYS A 130 -2.40 11.55 0.65
C CYS A 130 -2.37 10.87 -0.74
N SER A 131 -3.49 10.62 -1.39
CA SER A 131 -3.66 10.23 -2.81
C SER A 131 -3.15 8.84 -3.29
N PRO A 132 -3.01 7.75 -2.58
CA PRO A 132 -3.00 7.55 -1.13
C PRO A 132 -1.60 7.40 -0.51
N LEU A 133 -0.57 7.01 -1.31
CA LEU A 133 0.67 6.38 -0.84
C LEU A 133 1.57 7.37 -0.08
N VAL A 134 1.90 7.02 1.16
CA VAL A 134 2.81 7.75 2.05
C VAL A 134 4.11 7.00 2.23
N ALA A 135 4.00 5.69 2.52
CA ALA A 135 5.16 4.82 2.71
C ALA A 135 4.94 3.48 2.01
N ALA A 136 6.03 2.87 1.59
CA ALA A 136 6.03 1.60 0.89
C ALA A 136 7.21 0.75 1.34
N TYR A 137 6.99 -0.56 1.41
CA TYR A 137 8.06 -1.52 1.56
C TYR A 137 8.99 -1.46 0.35
N PRO A 138 10.30 -1.38 0.53
CA PRO A 138 11.26 -1.51 -0.55
C PRO A 138 11.07 -2.84 -1.29
N HIS A 139 11.09 -2.79 -2.63
CA HIS A 139 10.85 -3.96 -3.47
C HIS A 139 11.97 -5.02 -3.39
N ASP A 140 13.14 -4.65 -2.91
CA ASP A 140 14.33 -5.48 -2.69
C ASP A 140 14.47 -5.98 -1.24
N LEU A 141 13.53 -5.63 -0.35
CA LEU A 141 13.51 -6.15 1.00
C LEU A 141 13.05 -7.61 0.99
N VAL A 142 13.92 -8.48 1.49
CA VAL A 142 13.73 -9.94 1.44
C VAL A 142 13.22 -10.54 2.76
N GLU A 143 12.80 -9.71 3.71
CA GLU A 143 12.32 -10.16 5.01
C GLU A 143 11.15 -9.32 5.50
N TYR A 144 10.12 -9.99 6.02
CA TYR A 144 8.99 -9.31 6.66
C TYR A 144 9.42 -8.77 8.03
N ASN A 145 9.44 -7.45 8.20
CA ASN A 145 9.82 -6.78 9.46
C ASN A 145 8.62 -6.20 10.23
N GLY A 146 7.40 -6.23 9.66
CA GLY A 146 6.19 -5.71 10.29
C GLY A 146 6.07 -4.18 10.28
N SER A 147 6.88 -3.50 9.46
CA SER A 147 6.78 -2.06 9.23
C SER A 147 5.74 -1.73 8.17
N ILE A 148 5.44 -0.46 7.99
CA ILE A 148 4.70 0.07 6.85
C ILE A 148 5.63 0.61 5.75
N GLY A 149 6.93 0.34 5.85
CA GLY A 149 7.94 0.72 4.88
C GLY A 149 8.61 2.06 5.15
N LEU A 150 9.23 2.58 4.12
CA LEU A 150 9.91 3.88 4.09
C LEU A 150 9.04 4.92 3.36
N PRO A 151 9.15 6.22 3.71
CA PRO A 151 8.46 7.28 2.98
C PRO A 151 8.77 7.23 1.48
N VAL A 152 7.74 7.38 0.64
CA VAL A 152 7.94 7.44 -0.82
C VAL A 152 8.65 8.73 -1.24
N PRO A 153 9.26 8.79 -2.44
CA PRO A 153 10.03 9.96 -2.87
C PRO A 153 9.29 11.29 -2.68
N SER A 154 10.01 12.32 -2.26
CA SER A 154 9.48 13.68 -1.99
C SER A 154 8.42 13.74 -0.89
N THR A 155 8.37 12.76 -0.01
CA THR A 155 7.48 12.73 1.16
C THR A 155 8.31 12.94 2.42
N GLU A 156 7.96 13.95 3.17
CA GLU A 156 8.51 14.22 4.48
C GLU A 156 7.56 13.67 5.55
N VAL A 157 8.14 13.08 6.58
CA VAL A 157 7.41 12.54 7.73
C VAL A 157 8.06 13.01 9.03
N ARG A 158 7.26 13.19 10.06
CA ARG A 158 7.72 13.48 11.42
C ARG A 158 6.75 12.91 12.45
N MET A 159 7.22 12.77 13.67
CA MET A 159 6.36 12.46 14.82
C MET A 159 6.12 13.71 15.65
N VAL A 160 4.92 13.82 16.21
CA VAL A 160 4.56 14.88 17.16
C VAL A 160 3.90 14.29 18.41
N ASP A 161 4.03 15.00 19.53
CA ASP A 161 3.30 14.72 20.76
C ASP A 161 1.84 15.24 20.71
N GLU A 162 1.11 15.12 21.83
CA GLU A 162 -0.28 15.59 21.92
C GLU A 162 -0.41 17.11 21.85
N GLU A 163 0.64 17.85 22.20
CA GLU A 163 0.73 19.30 22.12
C GLU A 163 1.18 19.79 20.74
N GLY A 164 1.54 18.87 19.82
CA GLY A 164 2.02 19.17 18.46
C GLY A 164 3.51 19.50 18.38
N ASN A 165 4.29 19.27 19.43
CA ASN A 165 5.74 19.46 19.40
C ASN A 165 6.39 18.32 18.61
N VAL A 166 7.38 18.64 17.78
CA VAL A 166 8.13 17.64 17.00
C VAL A 166 8.99 16.80 17.92
N LEU A 167 8.80 15.49 17.84
CA LEU A 167 9.57 14.50 18.57
C LEU A 167 10.82 14.06 17.80
N PRO A 168 11.89 13.64 18.50
CA PRO A 168 12.99 12.94 17.85
C PRO A 168 12.50 11.59 17.29
N ASN A 169 13.26 11.00 16.36
CA ASN A 169 12.92 9.69 15.77
C ASN A 169 13.06 8.50 16.75
N THR A 170 13.12 8.79 18.04
CA THR A 170 13.12 7.82 19.13
C THR A 170 11.84 7.95 19.94
N GLY A 171 11.18 6.81 20.20
CA GLY A 171 9.90 6.80 20.91
C GLY A 171 8.71 6.64 19.97
N THR A 172 7.54 7.13 20.41
CA THR A 172 6.28 7.03 19.66
C THR A 172 5.60 8.39 19.61
N GLY A 173 4.93 8.69 18.50
CA GLY A 173 4.18 9.93 18.34
C GLY A 173 3.21 9.84 17.17
N GLU A 174 2.35 10.84 17.04
CA GLU A 174 1.48 10.93 15.88
C GLU A 174 2.29 11.22 14.62
N LEU A 175 2.03 10.44 13.58
CA LEU A 175 2.63 10.66 12.27
C LEU A 175 2.03 11.92 11.63
N GLN A 176 2.89 12.84 11.24
CA GLN A 176 2.56 13.92 10.33
C GLN A 176 3.29 13.76 9.00
N VAL A 177 2.59 14.10 7.92
CA VAL A 177 3.06 13.93 6.54
C VAL A 177 3.02 15.25 5.79
N ARG A 178 4.08 15.54 5.03
CA ARG A 178 4.11 16.65 4.08
C ARG A 178 4.67 16.16 2.75
N GLY A 179 4.06 16.57 1.65
CA GLY A 179 4.53 16.17 0.33
C GLY A 179 3.54 16.56 -0.78
N PRO A 180 3.95 16.39 -2.04
CA PRO A 180 3.16 16.82 -3.20
C PRO A 180 1.88 15.99 -3.42
N GLN A 181 1.71 14.90 -2.69
CA GLN A 181 0.53 14.02 -2.72
C GLN A 181 -0.51 14.41 -1.66
N VAL A 182 -0.15 15.23 -0.67
CA VAL A 182 -1.09 15.68 0.36
C VAL A 182 -2.18 16.53 -0.27
N MET A 183 -3.43 16.31 0.12
CA MET A 183 -4.59 17.07 -0.36
C MET A 183 -4.48 18.55 -0.01
N GLN A 184 -5.18 19.40 -0.74
CA GLN A 184 -5.28 20.82 -0.42
C GLN A 184 -6.31 21.09 0.71
N GLY A 185 -7.20 20.15 0.96
CA GLY A 185 -8.19 20.24 2.02
C GLY A 185 -9.48 19.49 1.69
N TYR A 186 -10.37 19.45 2.65
CA TYR A 186 -11.71 18.87 2.50
C TYR A 186 -12.65 19.86 1.79
N TRP A 187 -13.36 19.39 0.77
CA TRP A 187 -14.28 20.19 -0.01
C TRP A 187 -15.35 20.86 0.85
N GLN A 188 -15.44 22.18 0.80
CA GLN A 188 -16.37 23.00 1.59
C GLN A 188 -16.32 22.75 3.11
N ARG A 189 -15.16 22.34 3.65
CA ARG A 189 -14.94 22.08 5.07
C ARG A 189 -13.64 22.73 5.55
N PRO A 190 -13.57 24.08 5.56
CA PRO A 190 -12.34 24.79 5.89
C PRO A 190 -11.87 24.54 7.32
N GLU A 191 -12.78 24.40 8.29
CA GLU A 191 -12.41 24.13 9.68
C GLU A 191 -11.80 22.73 9.82
N ALA A 192 -12.44 21.69 9.28
CA ALA A 192 -11.87 20.34 9.29
C ALA A 192 -10.51 20.28 8.57
N THR A 193 -10.32 21.11 7.55
CA THR A 193 -9.03 21.22 6.85
C THR A 193 -7.96 21.80 7.78
N LYS A 194 -8.26 22.86 8.51
CA LYS A 194 -7.35 23.49 9.47
C LYS A 194 -7.00 22.56 10.64
N ASP A 195 -7.97 21.75 11.09
CA ASP A 195 -7.75 20.76 12.14
C ASP A 195 -6.83 19.62 11.68
N THR A 196 -6.79 19.36 10.37
CA THR A 196 -6.04 18.24 9.80
C THR A 196 -4.70 18.65 9.18
N ILE A 197 -4.63 19.83 8.56
CA ILE A 197 -3.42 20.34 7.89
C ILE A 197 -3.06 21.68 8.51
N ASN A 198 -1.87 21.77 9.10
CA ASN A 198 -1.39 23.00 9.70
C ASN A 198 -0.91 24.03 8.65
N GLU A 199 -0.59 25.25 9.08
CA GLU A 199 -0.16 26.35 8.21
C GLU A 199 1.13 26.04 7.42
N ASP A 200 1.99 25.15 7.93
CA ASP A 200 3.23 24.71 7.29
C ASP A 200 3.02 23.54 6.29
N GLY A 201 1.77 23.11 6.10
CA GLY A 201 1.40 22.03 5.17
C GLY A 201 1.62 20.61 5.70
N TRP A 202 1.76 20.44 7.01
CA TRP A 202 1.82 19.13 7.65
C TRP A 202 0.42 18.59 7.93
N LEU A 203 0.14 17.41 7.39
CA LEU A 203 -1.10 16.68 7.61
C LEU A 203 -0.93 15.74 8.79
N SER A 204 -1.80 15.85 9.79
CA SER A 204 -1.93 14.94 10.94
C SER A 204 -2.72 13.70 10.53
N THR A 205 -2.12 12.52 10.65
CA THR A 205 -2.74 11.27 10.14
C THR A 205 -3.70 10.61 11.13
N GLY A 206 -3.57 10.91 12.40
CA GLY A 206 -4.24 10.20 13.49
C GLY A 206 -3.61 8.85 13.81
N ASP A 207 -2.59 8.41 13.09
CA ASP A 207 -1.88 7.16 13.35
C ASP A 207 -0.65 7.41 14.24
N ILE A 208 -0.49 6.62 15.29
CA ILE A 208 0.66 6.67 16.19
C ILE A 208 1.71 5.70 15.66
N VAL A 209 2.92 6.22 15.44
CA VAL A 209 4.02 5.46 14.85
C VAL A 209 5.29 5.52 15.71
N LYS A 210 6.21 4.63 15.38
CA LYS A 210 7.62 4.70 15.78
C LYS A 210 8.51 4.44 14.58
N PHE A 211 9.75 4.95 14.62
CA PHE A 211 10.81 4.53 13.72
C PHE A 211 11.63 3.41 14.37
N ASP A 212 12.13 2.49 13.56
CA ASP A 212 13.20 1.61 13.98
C ASP A 212 14.59 2.19 13.66
N ASP A 213 15.64 1.47 14.01
CA ASP A 213 17.02 1.92 13.82
C ASP A 213 17.42 2.04 12.35
N GLU A 214 16.70 1.39 11.44
CA GLU A 214 16.88 1.44 9.98
C GLU A 214 16.04 2.53 9.32
N GLY A 215 15.17 3.20 10.10
CA GLY A 215 14.29 4.28 9.66
C GLY A 215 12.95 3.82 9.10
N PHE A 216 12.59 2.54 9.25
CA PHE A 216 11.26 2.07 8.89
C PHE A 216 10.20 2.54 9.87
N LEU A 217 9.03 2.83 9.34
CA LEU A 217 7.86 3.24 10.09
C LEU A 217 7.04 2.04 10.56
N HIS A 218 6.68 2.01 11.84
CA HIS A 218 5.79 1.01 12.42
C HIS A 218 4.56 1.69 13.03
N ILE A 219 3.36 1.25 12.64
CA ILE A 219 2.14 1.69 13.31
C ILE A 219 2.05 0.97 14.66
N VAL A 220 1.81 1.77 15.70
CA VAL A 220 1.69 1.30 17.09
C VAL A 220 0.23 1.36 17.53
N ASP A 221 -0.48 2.45 17.17
CA ASP A 221 -1.87 2.69 17.57
C ASP A 221 -2.55 3.68 16.61
N ARG A 222 -3.82 3.96 16.84
CA ARG A 222 -4.60 4.97 16.14
C ARG A 222 -5.41 5.79 17.14
N LYS A 223 -5.44 7.15 16.96
CA LYS A 223 -6.23 8.07 17.78
C LYS A 223 -7.74 7.90 17.60
#